data_e35147468127c26845d1d3552815e76a
#
_entry.id   e35147468127c26845d1d3552815e76a
#
_cell.length_a   1.000
_cell.length_b   1.000
_cell.length_c   1.000
_cell.angle_alpha   90.00
_cell.angle_beta   90.00
_cell.angle_gamma   90.00
#
_symmetry.space_group_name_H-M   'P 1'
#
loop_
_entity.id
_entity.type
_entity.pdbx_description
1 polymer ?
#
loop_
_entity_poly.entity_id
_entity_poly.type
_entity_poly.pdbx_seq_one_letter_code
_entity_poly.pdbx_strand_id
1 'polypeptide(L)'
;ITLLIFLFSNSLDAKNFYLEEGIKLFENKKFKEAKFKFEKELVFNPKSELAYLYLSKIFKNLDKKNLQEQNLNTVILLNPNNEIAIFNLAKLKLESSDYKKSADLNKKLISICVKFCDKSNKLKIEIENLLKK
;
A
#
# COMPACT_ATOMS: atom_id res chain seq x y z
N ILE A 1 3.73 4.28 44.81
CA ILE A 1 4.23 3.43 43.69
C ILE A 1 3.11 3.11 42.68
N THR A 2 1.85 3.46 42.96
CA THR A 2 0.70 3.10 42.08
C THR A 2 0.33 4.14 41.02
N LEU A 3 1.04 5.26 40.92
CA LEU A 3 0.67 6.35 39.97
C LEU A 3 1.39 6.27 38.61
N LEU A 4 2.37 5.40 38.44
CA LEU A 4 3.20 5.32 37.21
C LEU A 4 2.66 4.36 36.16
N ILE A 5 1.67 3.53 36.47
CA ILE A 5 1.14 2.51 35.56
C ILE A 5 0.05 3.07 34.61
N PHE A 6 -0.58 4.19 34.97
CA PHE A 6 -1.69 4.76 34.19
C PHE A 6 -1.27 5.58 32.96
N LEU A 7 0.00 5.92 32.80
CA LEU A 7 0.47 6.76 31.69
C LEU A 7 0.85 5.96 30.42
N PHE A 8 1.01 4.64 30.52
CA PHE A 8 1.39 3.81 29.38
C PHE A 8 0.23 3.21 28.58
N SER A 9 -0.97 3.16 29.14
CA SER A 9 -2.14 2.59 28.47
C SER A 9 -2.76 3.52 27.42
N ASN A 10 -2.58 4.84 27.52
CA ASN A 10 -3.18 5.79 26.59
C ASN A 10 -2.44 5.92 25.24
N SER A 11 -1.19 5.46 25.13
CA SER A 11 -0.43 5.57 23.88
C SER A 11 -0.72 4.42 22.90
N LEU A 12 -1.15 3.25 23.38
CA LEU A 12 -1.52 2.14 22.50
C LEU A 12 -2.90 2.37 21.84
N ASP A 13 -3.86 2.90 22.57
CA ASP A 13 -5.19 3.20 22.03
C ASP A 13 -5.15 4.31 20.97
N ALA A 14 -4.31 5.32 21.16
CA ALA A 14 -4.12 6.39 20.18
C ALA A 14 -3.48 5.90 18.87
N LYS A 15 -2.63 4.86 18.92
CA LYS A 15 -1.89 4.32 17.78
C LYS A 15 -2.80 3.59 16.77
N ASN A 16 -3.82 2.88 17.23
CA ASN A 16 -4.78 2.20 16.36
C ASN A 16 -5.91 3.12 15.89
N PHE A 17 -6.21 4.15 16.68
CA PHE A 17 -7.33 5.07 16.42
C PHE A 17 -7.23 5.77 15.06
N TYR A 18 -6.08 6.34 14.71
CA TYR A 18 -5.91 7.06 13.43
C TYR A 18 -5.99 6.12 12.24
N LEU A 19 -5.46 4.90 12.36
CA LEU A 19 -5.53 3.90 11.31
C LEU A 19 -6.97 3.47 11.05
N GLU A 20 -7.72 3.11 12.09
CA GLU A 20 -9.11 2.65 11.98
C GLU A 20 -10.04 3.75 11.46
N GLU A 21 -9.88 4.98 11.95
CA GLU A 21 -10.64 6.13 11.49
C GLU A 21 -10.32 6.46 10.01
N GLY A 22 -9.05 6.36 9.63
CA GLY A 22 -8.60 6.52 8.24
C GLY A 22 -9.26 5.49 7.32
N ILE A 23 -9.30 4.22 7.71
CA ILE A 23 -9.95 3.14 6.95
C ILE A 23 -11.43 3.43 6.77
N LYS A 24 -12.13 3.77 7.85
CA LYS A 24 -13.57 4.12 7.80
C LYS A 24 -13.85 5.29 6.86
N LEU A 25 -13.03 6.33 6.91
CA LEU A 25 -13.16 7.48 6.01
C LEU A 25 -12.87 7.09 4.55
N PHE A 26 -11.88 6.23 4.32
CA PHE A 26 -11.56 5.71 2.99
C PHE A 26 -12.72 4.91 2.40
N GLU A 27 -13.34 4.02 3.16
CA GLU A 27 -14.50 3.22 2.75
C GLU A 27 -15.70 4.11 2.40
N ASN A 28 -15.86 5.22 3.10
CA ASN A 28 -16.86 6.25 2.81
C ASN A 28 -16.44 7.23 1.70
N LYS A 29 -15.36 6.94 0.96
CA LYS A 29 -14.81 7.77 -0.14
C LYS A 29 -14.41 9.19 0.25
N LYS A 30 -14.21 9.43 1.55
CA LYS A 30 -13.71 10.71 2.09
C LYS A 30 -12.19 10.74 2.04
N PHE A 31 -11.64 10.72 0.82
CA PHE A 31 -10.20 10.51 0.61
C PHE A 31 -9.30 11.59 1.22
N LYS A 32 -9.76 12.84 1.25
CA LYS A 32 -8.99 13.94 1.85
C LYS A 32 -8.85 13.78 3.35
N GLU A 33 -9.95 13.48 4.03
CA GLU A 33 -9.96 13.26 5.48
C GLU A 33 -9.23 11.95 5.84
N ALA A 34 -9.43 10.87 5.05
CA ALA A 34 -8.73 9.62 5.22
C ALA A 34 -7.21 9.79 5.11
N LYS A 35 -6.74 10.53 4.09
CA LYS A 35 -5.32 10.87 3.90
C LYS A 35 -4.75 11.51 5.17
N PHE A 36 -5.42 12.53 5.72
CA PHE A 36 -4.98 13.21 6.93
C PHE A 36 -4.84 12.25 8.12
N LYS A 37 -5.77 11.29 8.27
CA LYS A 37 -5.69 10.29 9.33
C LYS A 37 -4.53 9.32 9.15
N PHE A 38 -4.28 8.84 7.94
CA PHE A 38 -3.11 7.98 7.67
C PHE A 38 -1.79 8.74 7.84
N GLU A 39 -1.71 10.01 7.48
CA GLU A 39 -0.53 10.84 7.74
C GLU A 39 -0.30 11.03 9.25
N LYS A 40 -1.36 11.21 10.04
CA LYS A 40 -1.25 11.20 11.51
C LYS A 40 -0.81 9.86 12.07
N GLU A 41 -1.34 8.76 11.54
CA GLU A 41 -0.90 7.40 11.93
C GLU A 41 0.62 7.27 11.75
N LEU A 42 1.17 7.75 10.63
CA LEU A 42 2.60 7.68 10.35
C LEU A 42 3.48 8.53 11.26
N VAL A 43 2.94 9.56 11.92
CA VAL A 43 3.65 10.32 12.96
C VAL A 43 3.92 9.43 14.18
N PHE A 44 2.95 8.61 14.58
CA PHE A 44 3.05 7.72 15.74
C PHE A 44 3.64 6.35 15.39
N ASN A 45 3.38 5.88 14.16
CA ASN A 45 3.82 4.59 13.66
C ASN A 45 4.41 4.72 12.25
N PRO A 46 5.67 5.21 12.11
CA PRO A 46 6.31 5.45 10.82
C PRO A 46 6.57 4.18 9.99
N LYS A 47 6.38 2.99 10.57
CA LYS A 47 6.49 1.69 9.89
C LYS A 47 5.13 1.03 9.63
N SER A 48 4.03 1.78 9.66
CA SER A 48 2.70 1.26 9.36
C SER A 48 2.55 0.95 7.87
N GLU A 49 2.80 -0.31 7.47
CA GLU A 49 2.59 -0.78 6.09
C GLU A 49 1.17 -0.45 5.59
N LEU A 50 0.19 -0.65 6.47
CA LEU A 50 -1.21 -0.46 6.12
C LEU A 50 -1.54 1.00 5.82
N ALA A 51 -0.98 1.96 6.59
CA ALA A 51 -1.15 3.38 6.33
C ALA A 51 -0.57 3.78 4.96
N TYR A 52 0.65 3.34 4.64
CA TYR A 52 1.24 3.57 3.31
C TYR A 52 0.44 2.92 2.19
N LEU A 53 -0.08 1.71 2.42
CA LEU A 53 -0.89 1.00 1.42
C LEU A 53 -2.21 1.77 1.13
N TYR A 54 -2.89 2.28 2.15
CA TYR A 54 -4.08 3.12 1.96
C TYR A 54 -3.76 4.47 1.33
N LEU A 55 -2.64 5.11 1.69
CA LEU A 55 -2.18 6.32 1.02
C LEU A 55 -1.93 6.07 -0.47
N SER A 56 -1.32 4.94 -0.84
CA SER A 56 -1.13 4.57 -2.24
C SER A 56 -2.47 4.45 -3.01
N LYS A 57 -3.49 3.86 -2.36
CA LYS A 57 -4.84 3.75 -2.94
C LYS A 57 -5.52 5.13 -3.10
N ILE A 58 -5.35 6.01 -2.12
CA ILE A 58 -5.86 7.39 -2.21
C ILE A 58 -5.19 8.12 -3.37
N PHE A 59 -3.87 8.06 -3.49
CA PHE A 59 -3.13 8.71 -4.58
C PHE A 59 -3.47 8.14 -5.95
N LYS A 60 -3.78 6.84 -6.04
CA LYS A 60 -4.35 6.24 -7.26
C LYS A 60 -5.69 6.88 -7.63
N ASN A 61 -6.61 7.02 -6.67
CA ASN A 61 -7.90 7.68 -6.90
C ASN A 61 -7.78 9.15 -7.30
N LEU A 62 -6.71 9.82 -6.87
CA LEU A 62 -6.41 11.22 -7.19
C LEU A 62 -5.53 11.38 -8.44
N ASP A 63 -5.25 10.30 -9.16
CA ASP A 63 -4.33 10.24 -10.32
C ASP A 63 -2.94 10.84 -10.05
N LYS A 64 -2.44 10.69 -8.82
CA LYS A 64 -1.11 11.13 -8.39
C LYS A 64 -0.11 9.98 -8.43
N LYS A 65 0.26 9.56 -9.64
CA LYS A 65 1.07 8.36 -9.90
C LYS A 65 2.40 8.34 -9.15
N ASN A 66 3.12 9.47 -9.08
CA ASN A 66 4.39 9.55 -8.36
C ASN A 66 4.24 9.29 -6.85
N LEU A 67 3.21 9.85 -6.23
CA LEU A 67 2.93 9.64 -4.80
C LEU A 67 2.42 8.22 -4.54
N GLN A 68 1.61 7.67 -5.46
CA GLN A 68 1.22 6.26 -5.40
C GLN A 68 2.44 5.34 -5.42
N GLU A 69 3.36 5.56 -6.35
CA GLU A 69 4.59 4.77 -6.48
C GLU A 69 5.47 4.86 -5.23
N GLN A 70 5.69 6.07 -4.70
CA GLN A 70 6.48 6.28 -3.48
C GLN A 70 5.93 5.48 -2.30
N ASN A 71 4.62 5.52 -2.09
CA ASN A 71 3.99 4.79 -1.00
C ASN A 71 4.07 3.27 -1.19
N LEU A 72 3.86 2.77 -2.41
CA LEU A 72 4.01 1.33 -2.72
C LEU A 72 5.46 0.85 -2.52
N ASN A 73 6.45 1.64 -2.94
CA ASN A 73 7.86 1.33 -2.72
C ASN A 73 8.19 1.29 -1.21
N THR A 74 7.61 2.19 -0.42
CA THR A 74 7.78 2.17 1.04
C THR A 74 7.20 0.90 1.65
N VAL A 75 6.02 0.45 1.22
CA VAL A 75 5.45 -0.83 1.69
C VAL A 75 6.39 -1.99 1.35
N ILE A 76 6.90 -2.05 0.12
CA ILE A 76 7.80 -3.13 -0.32
C ILE A 76 9.15 -3.08 0.44
N LEU A 77 9.62 -1.88 0.80
CA LEU A 77 10.82 -1.72 1.63
C LEU A 77 10.60 -2.26 3.05
N LEU A 78 9.45 -1.99 3.64
CA LEU A 78 9.07 -2.46 4.98
C LEU A 78 8.76 -3.96 5.00
N ASN A 79 8.12 -4.46 3.95
CA ASN A 79 7.74 -5.85 3.77
C ASN A 79 7.92 -6.28 2.31
N PRO A 80 9.09 -6.87 1.97
CA PRO A 80 9.42 -7.29 0.60
C PRO A 80 8.49 -8.36 0.02
N ASN A 81 7.68 -9.01 0.84
CA ASN A 81 6.72 -10.04 0.45
C ASN A 81 5.26 -9.57 0.45
N ASN A 82 5.03 -8.26 0.55
CA ASN A 82 3.67 -7.72 0.48
C ASN A 82 3.11 -7.85 -0.95
N GLU A 83 2.31 -8.90 -1.17
CA GLU A 83 1.74 -9.23 -2.48
C GLU A 83 0.88 -8.10 -3.06
N ILE A 84 0.12 -7.40 -2.19
CA ILE A 84 -0.76 -6.29 -2.61
C ILE A 84 0.08 -5.13 -3.17
N ALA A 85 1.15 -4.76 -2.48
CA ALA A 85 2.01 -3.66 -2.89
C ALA A 85 2.76 -3.99 -4.19
N ILE A 86 3.32 -5.20 -4.30
CA ILE A 86 4.03 -5.65 -5.50
C ILE A 86 3.07 -5.68 -6.71
N PHE A 87 1.88 -6.24 -6.54
CA PHE A 87 0.87 -6.28 -7.61
C PHE A 87 0.45 -4.89 -8.06
N ASN A 88 0.14 -4.00 -7.12
CA ASN A 88 -0.28 -2.64 -7.44
C ASN A 88 0.84 -1.83 -8.11
N LEU A 89 2.10 -2.03 -7.69
CA LEU A 89 3.23 -1.39 -8.35
C LEU A 89 3.45 -1.94 -9.76
N ALA A 90 3.33 -3.26 -9.96
CA ALA A 90 3.43 -3.87 -11.28
C ALA A 90 2.35 -3.33 -12.23
N LYS A 91 1.10 -3.19 -11.76
CA LYS A 91 0.00 -2.58 -12.52
C LYS A 91 0.29 -1.11 -12.85
N LEU A 92 0.78 -0.32 -11.90
CA LEU A 92 1.15 1.08 -12.12
C LEU A 92 2.25 1.21 -13.20
N LYS A 93 3.25 0.32 -13.17
CA LYS A 93 4.31 0.29 -14.18
C LYS A 93 3.78 -0.10 -15.56
N LEU A 94 2.84 -1.05 -15.62
CA LEU A 94 2.16 -1.41 -16.86
C LEU A 94 1.39 -0.23 -17.45
N GLU A 95 0.60 0.45 -16.64
CA GLU A 95 -0.17 1.66 -17.02
C GLU A 95 0.72 2.82 -17.47
N SER A 96 1.96 2.87 -16.99
CA SER A 96 2.98 3.86 -17.36
C SER A 96 3.87 3.40 -18.53
N SER A 97 3.51 2.30 -19.19
CA SER A 97 4.26 1.69 -20.32
C SER A 97 5.69 1.22 -19.96
N ASP A 98 6.00 1.09 -18.68
CA ASP A 98 7.24 0.47 -18.20
C ASP A 98 7.04 -1.05 -18.08
N TYR A 99 6.91 -1.70 -19.24
CA TYR A 99 6.60 -3.13 -19.34
C TYR A 99 7.67 -4.01 -18.71
N LYS A 100 8.94 -3.62 -18.84
CA LYS A 100 10.06 -4.35 -18.24
C LYS A 100 9.94 -4.38 -16.72
N LYS A 101 9.76 -3.23 -16.09
CA LYS A 101 9.62 -3.13 -14.65
C LYS A 101 8.36 -3.85 -14.14
N SER A 102 7.26 -3.74 -14.88
CA SER A 102 6.03 -4.48 -14.60
C SER A 102 6.28 -5.99 -14.62
N ALA A 103 6.97 -6.50 -15.64
CA ALA A 103 7.29 -7.92 -15.77
C ALA A 103 8.21 -8.41 -14.63
N ASP A 104 9.24 -7.65 -14.27
CA ASP A 104 10.17 -7.99 -13.18
C ASP A 104 9.44 -8.07 -11.83
N LEU A 105 8.57 -7.11 -11.53
CA LEU A 105 7.74 -7.11 -10.32
C LEU A 105 6.79 -8.29 -10.30
N ASN A 106 6.14 -8.58 -11.42
CA ASN A 106 5.20 -9.69 -11.51
C ASN A 106 5.90 -11.05 -11.41
N LYS A 107 7.12 -11.19 -11.96
CA LYS A 107 7.95 -12.40 -11.79
C LYS A 107 8.26 -12.64 -10.31
N LYS A 108 8.63 -11.58 -9.58
CA LYS A 108 8.81 -11.66 -8.14
C LYS A 108 7.53 -12.10 -7.43
N LEU A 109 6.39 -11.49 -7.80
CA LEU A 109 5.10 -11.84 -7.20
C LEU A 109 4.74 -13.31 -7.42
N ILE A 110 4.92 -13.85 -8.64
CA ILE A 110 4.69 -15.26 -8.95
C ILE A 110 5.52 -16.18 -8.05
N SER A 111 6.77 -15.79 -7.74
CA SER A 111 7.68 -16.61 -6.92
C SER A 111 7.31 -16.68 -5.44
N ILE A 112 6.54 -15.71 -4.94
CA ILE A 112 6.21 -15.58 -3.50
C ILE A 112 4.71 -15.67 -3.21
N CYS A 113 3.85 -15.61 -4.22
CA CYS A 113 2.41 -15.43 -4.03
C CYS A 113 1.76 -16.59 -3.26
N VAL A 114 0.78 -16.22 -2.41
CA VAL A 114 -0.15 -17.11 -1.72
C VAL A 114 -1.58 -16.76 -2.11
N LYS A 115 -1.92 -15.45 -2.10
CA LYS A 115 -3.28 -14.95 -2.38
C LYS A 115 -3.42 -14.33 -3.77
N PHE A 116 -2.34 -13.87 -4.37
CA PHE A 116 -2.33 -13.12 -5.63
C PHE A 116 -1.88 -13.93 -6.85
N CYS A 117 -1.73 -15.26 -6.73
CA CYS A 117 -1.24 -16.11 -7.82
C CYS A 117 -2.10 -16.00 -9.10
N ASP A 118 -3.42 -16.06 -8.98
CA ASP A 118 -4.31 -15.93 -10.15
C ASP A 118 -4.22 -14.54 -10.79
N LYS A 119 -4.17 -13.47 -9.96
CA LYS A 119 -4.01 -12.10 -10.44
C LYS A 119 -2.67 -11.90 -11.13
N SER A 120 -1.62 -12.49 -10.57
CA SER A 120 -0.26 -12.45 -11.12
C SER A 120 -0.17 -13.18 -12.46
N ASN A 121 -0.79 -14.35 -12.60
CA ASN A 121 -0.84 -15.09 -13.87
C ASN A 121 -1.61 -14.32 -14.96
N LYS A 122 -2.74 -13.70 -14.62
CA LYS A 122 -3.48 -12.83 -15.55
C LYS A 122 -2.64 -11.61 -15.97
N LEU A 123 -1.95 -10.97 -15.04
CA LEU A 123 -1.07 -9.85 -15.33
C LEU A 123 0.08 -10.25 -16.25
N LYS A 124 0.67 -11.45 -16.07
CA LYS A 124 1.69 -11.98 -16.96
C LYS A 124 1.20 -12.04 -18.41
N ILE A 125 0.02 -12.59 -18.63
CA ILE A 125 -0.59 -12.70 -19.98
C ILE A 125 -0.83 -11.30 -20.57
N GLU A 126 -1.31 -10.35 -19.77
CA GLU A 126 -1.54 -8.96 -20.19
C GLU A 126 -0.23 -8.31 -20.67
N ILE A 127 0.84 -8.44 -19.90
CA ILE A 127 2.18 -7.91 -20.23
C ILE A 127 2.71 -8.55 -21.52
N GLU A 128 2.64 -9.88 -21.64
CA GLU A 128 3.12 -10.61 -22.82
C GLU A 128 2.38 -10.20 -24.10
N ASN A 129 1.08 -9.95 -24.01
CA ASN A 129 0.26 -9.49 -25.14
C ASN A 129 0.65 -8.05 -25.59
N LEU A 130 1.03 -7.19 -24.66
CA LEU A 130 1.48 -5.83 -24.97
C LEU A 130 2.88 -5.80 -25.57
N LEU A 131 3.77 -6.71 -25.16
CA LEU A 131 5.13 -6.82 -25.72
C LEU A 131 5.18 -7.40 -27.13
N LYS A 132 4.11 -8.07 -27.59
CA LYS A 132 4.03 -8.64 -28.96
C LYS A 132 3.54 -7.65 -30.02
N LYS A 133 3.09 -6.47 -29.62
CA LYS A 133 2.62 -5.39 -30.47
C LYS A 133 3.75 -4.43 -30.83
#